data_828419429937d95397daf0ecea93674b
#
_entry.id   828419429937d95397daf0ecea93674b
#
_cell.length_a   1.000
_cell.length_b   1.000
_cell.length_c   1.000
_cell.angle_alpha   90.00
_cell.angle_beta   90.00
_cell.angle_gamma   90.00
#
_symmetry.space_group_name_H-M   'P 1'
#
loop_
_entity.id
_entity.type
_entity.pdbx_description
1 polymer ?
#
loop_
_entity_poly.entity_id
_entity_poly.type
_entity_poly.pdbx_seq_one_letter_code
_entity_poly.pdbx_strand_id
1 'polypeptide(L)'
;VWLMRQAGRYLPEYRATRDLAGSFMGLATNVDYATEVTLQPLERYPLDAAILFSDILTVPDAMGLGLSFALGEGPKFAHPVRDEAAVARLEVPDLDKLRYVFDAVTAIRKALNGRVPLIGFSGSPWTLACYMVEGAGSNDYRLVKTMLYARPDLMHRMLAVNADAVAAYLNAQIEAGAQAVMIF
;
A
#
# COMPACT_ATOMS: atom_id res chain seq x y z
N VAL A 1 12.69 -3.69 -18.58
CA VAL A 1 12.44 -2.39 -17.89
C VAL A 1 11.06 -2.43 -17.24
N TRP A 2 10.93 -1.92 -16.04
CA TRP A 2 9.66 -1.70 -15.35
C TRP A 2 9.71 -0.38 -14.57
N LEU A 3 8.54 0.15 -14.22
CA LEU A 3 8.44 1.40 -13.46
C LEU A 3 7.69 1.14 -12.15
N MET A 4 8.17 1.73 -11.06
CA MET A 4 7.53 1.65 -9.75
C MET A 4 6.07 2.15 -9.77
N ARG A 5 5.81 3.23 -10.52
CA ARG A 5 4.46 3.78 -10.72
C ARG A 5 4.07 3.65 -12.18
N GLN A 6 3.66 2.46 -12.59
CA GLN A 6 3.20 2.18 -13.96
C GLN A 6 1.80 2.74 -14.19
N ALA A 7 0.82 2.36 -13.37
CA ALA A 7 -0.52 2.93 -13.42
C ALA A 7 -0.55 4.36 -12.85
N GLY A 8 -1.28 5.25 -13.48
CA GLY A 8 -1.35 6.61 -12.98
C GLY A 8 -2.14 7.59 -13.85
N ARG A 9 -2.37 8.78 -13.32
CA ARG A 9 -3.19 9.85 -13.92
C ARG A 9 -2.67 10.37 -15.26
N TYR A 10 -1.45 10.04 -15.66
CA TYR A 10 -0.90 10.37 -16.98
C TYR A 10 -1.55 9.55 -18.10
N LEU A 11 -2.17 8.41 -17.77
CA LEU A 11 -2.90 7.56 -18.71
C LEU A 11 -4.38 8.02 -18.79
N PRO A 12 -4.91 8.32 -19.99
CA PRO A 12 -6.32 8.67 -20.15
C PRO A 12 -7.26 7.56 -19.68
N GLU A 13 -6.95 6.31 -19.97
CA GLU A 13 -7.70 5.13 -19.55
C GLU A 13 -7.71 4.98 -18.04
N TYR A 14 -6.60 5.23 -17.36
CA TYR A 14 -6.57 5.23 -15.90
C TYR A 14 -7.53 6.29 -15.32
N ARG A 15 -7.56 7.48 -15.89
CA ARG A 15 -8.48 8.54 -15.45
C ARG A 15 -9.93 8.11 -15.59
N ALA A 16 -10.28 7.49 -16.74
CA ALA A 16 -11.63 7.00 -16.98
C ALA A 16 -12.04 5.93 -15.94
N THR A 17 -11.20 4.92 -15.71
CA THR A 17 -11.45 3.89 -14.69
C THR A 17 -11.52 4.49 -13.29
N ARG A 18 -10.68 5.50 -12.98
CA ARG A 18 -10.67 6.21 -11.71
C ARG A 18 -11.95 7.00 -11.46
N ASP A 19 -12.51 7.62 -12.51
CA ASP A 19 -13.77 8.37 -12.43
C ASP A 19 -14.95 7.42 -12.20
N LEU A 20 -14.98 6.26 -12.86
CA LEU A 20 -15.98 5.21 -12.63
C LEU A 20 -15.91 4.68 -11.19
N ALA A 21 -14.72 4.50 -10.63
CA ALA A 21 -14.53 4.03 -9.26
C ALA A 21 -14.90 5.06 -8.19
N GLY A 22 -15.08 6.33 -8.55
CA GLY A 22 -15.52 7.43 -7.69
C GLY A 22 -14.46 7.91 -6.68
N SER A 23 -13.64 7.02 -6.10
CA SER A 23 -12.59 7.36 -5.15
C SER A 23 -11.32 6.53 -5.36
N PHE A 24 -10.19 6.96 -4.76
CA PHE A 24 -8.97 6.15 -4.81
C PHE A 24 -9.17 4.78 -4.14
N MET A 25 -9.82 4.77 -2.98
CA MET A 25 -10.12 3.51 -2.30
C MET A 25 -11.11 2.67 -3.09
N GLY A 26 -12.12 3.29 -3.72
CA GLY A 26 -13.03 2.58 -4.64
C GLY A 26 -12.30 1.90 -5.80
N LEU A 27 -11.24 2.53 -6.30
CA LEU A 27 -10.38 1.93 -7.33
C LEU A 27 -9.51 0.79 -6.75
N ALA A 28 -8.86 1.03 -5.61
CA ALA A 28 -7.88 0.11 -5.03
C ALA A 28 -8.53 -1.13 -4.37
N THR A 29 -9.75 -1.00 -3.84
CA THR A 29 -10.46 -2.10 -3.18
C THR A 29 -11.35 -2.91 -4.11
N ASN A 30 -11.55 -2.46 -5.36
CA ASN A 30 -12.28 -3.21 -6.37
C ASN A 30 -11.30 -4.03 -7.21
N VAL A 31 -11.43 -5.35 -7.16
CA VAL A 31 -10.51 -6.30 -7.81
C VAL A 31 -10.47 -6.10 -9.34
N ASP A 32 -11.61 -5.85 -9.97
CA ASP A 32 -11.68 -5.67 -11.43
C ASP A 32 -10.99 -4.38 -11.85
N TYR A 33 -11.26 -3.27 -11.15
CA TYR A 33 -10.61 -1.99 -11.44
C TYR A 33 -9.11 -2.02 -11.15
N ALA A 34 -8.69 -2.62 -10.03
CA ALA A 34 -7.28 -2.79 -9.71
C ALA A 34 -6.55 -3.63 -10.78
N THR A 35 -7.21 -4.68 -11.28
CA THR A 35 -6.69 -5.51 -12.37
C THR A 35 -6.57 -4.70 -13.65
N GLU A 36 -7.63 -4.02 -14.06
CA GLU A 36 -7.64 -3.20 -15.27
C GLU A 36 -6.52 -2.15 -15.27
N VAL A 37 -6.41 -1.34 -14.21
CA VAL A 37 -5.38 -0.29 -14.17
C VAL A 37 -3.96 -0.83 -14.06
N THR A 38 -3.77 -2.04 -13.55
CA THR A 38 -2.46 -2.70 -13.54
C THR A 38 -2.04 -3.11 -14.96
N LEU A 39 -2.99 -3.52 -15.81
CA LEU A 39 -2.70 -3.97 -17.17
C LEU A 39 -2.54 -2.80 -18.17
N GLN A 40 -3.23 -1.68 -17.97
CA GLN A 40 -3.22 -0.53 -18.88
C GLN A 40 -1.81 -0.06 -19.32
N PRO A 41 -0.81 0.08 -18.43
CA PRO A 41 0.54 0.45 -18.84
C PRO A 41 1.21 -0.55 -19.78
N LEU A 42 0.91 -1.85 -19.61
CA LEU A 42 1.49 -2.91 -20.44
C LEU A 42 0.97 -2.91 -21.86
N GLU A 43 -0.20 -2.32 -22.11
CA GLU A 43 -0.73 -2.15 -23.46
C GLU A 43 -0.06 -0.98 -24.21
N ARG A 44 0.52 -0.03 -23.48
CA ARG A 44 1.20 1.14 -24.06
C ARG A 44 2.70 1.00 -24.15
N TYR A 45 3.30 0.30 -23.22
CA TYR A 45 4.75 0.27 -23.06
C TYR A 45 5.27 -1.17 -23.01
N PRO A 46 6.43 -1.44 -23.64
CA PRO A 46 7.07 -2.75 -23.60
C PRO A 46 7.77 -2.96 -22.26
N LEU A 47 6.99 -3.10 -21.18
CA LEU A 47 7.49 -3.34 -19.84
C LEU A 47 7.77 -4.83 -19.62
N ASP A 48 8.85 -5.13 -18.90
CA ASP A 48 9.29 -6.49 -18.60
C ASP A 48 8.66 -7.06 -17.32
N ALA A 49 7.94 -6.24 -16.56
CA ALA A 49 7.20 -6.65 -15.37
C ALA A 49 5.98 -5.76 -15.12
N ALA A 50 4.93 -6.32 -14.54
CA ALA A 50 3.82 -5.58 -13.97
C ALA A 50 4.06 -5.37 -12.47
N ILE A 51 3.57 -4.26 -11.92
CA ILE A 51 3.48 -4.06 -10.47
C ILE A 51 2.02 -3.92 -10.07
N LEU A 52 1.65 -4.60 -9.00
CA LEU A 52 0.32 -4.52 -8.41
C LEU A 52 -0.12 -3.07 -8.19
N PHE A 53 -1.34 -2.72 -8.60
CA PHE A 53 -1.95 -1.45 -8.21
C PHE A 53 -2.56 -1.58 -6.81
N SER A 54 -1.97 -0.89 -5.85
CA SER A 54 -2.41 -0.81 -4.45
C SER A 54 -1.80 0.44 -3.81
N ASP A 55 -1.91 0.57 -2.50
CA ASP A 55 -1.27 1.63 -1.71
C ASP A 55 -0.43 1.03 -0.57
N ILE A 56 0.69 1.68 -0.22
CA ILE A 56 1.55 1.24 0.89
C ILE A 56 0.85 1.38 2.26
N LEU A 57 -0.17 2.22 2.37
CA LEU A 57 -0.86 2.53 3.62
C LEU A 57 -2.06 1.61 3.92
N THR A 58 -2.30 0.60 3.06
CA THR A 58 -3.36 -0.41 3.30
C THR A 58 -3.11 -1.22 4.57
N VAL A 59 -1.84 -1.51 4.90
CA VAL A 59 -1.48 -2.24 6.12
C VAL A 59 -1.80 -1.42 7.37
N PRO A 60 -1.36 -0.16 7.54
CA PRO A 60 -1.80 0.68 8.66
C PRO A 60 -3.30 0.91 8.71
N ASP A 61 -3.99 0.99 7.56
CA ASP A 61 -5.45 1.09 7.53
C ASP A 61 -6.11 -0.15 8.14
N ALA A 62 -5.64 -1.34 7.77
CA ALA A 62 -6.11 -2.61 8.33
C ALA A 62 -5.84 -2.73 9.85
N MET A 63 -4.80 -2.04 10.37
CA MET A 63 -4.53 -1.88 11.80
C MET A 63 -5.56 -0.96 12.51
N GLY A 64 -6.43 -0.28 11.76
CA GLY A 64 -7.48 0.58 12.31
C GLY A 64 -7.14 2.07 12.38
N LEU A 65 -6.13 2.55 11.64
CA LEU A 65 -5.76 3.96 11.64
C LEU A 65 -6.72 4.85 10.85
N GLY A 66 -7.62 4.29 10.03
CA GLY A 66 -8.65 5.03 9.29
C GLY A 66 -8.07 5.89 8.19
N LEU A 67 -7.64 5.24 7.10
CA LEU A 67 -7.08 5.90 5.91
C LEU A 67 -8.16 6.60 5.09
N SER A 68 -7.88 7.82 4.69
CA SER A 68 -8.72 8.58 3.77
C SER A 68 -7.88 9.36 2.75
N PHE A 69 -8.49 9.66 1.60
CA PHE A 69 -7.89 10.46 0.53
C PHE A 69 -8.86 11.59 0.17
N ALA A 70 -8.53 12.83 0.51
CA ALA A 70 -9.29 13.99 0.08
C ALA A 70 -8.85 14.46 -1.32
N LEU A 71 -9.77 15.09 -2.06
CA LEU A 71 -9.47 15.65 -3.38
C LEU A 71 -8.38 16.73 -3.27
N GLY A 72 -7.26 16.51 -3.97
CA GLY A 72 -6.11 17.44 -3.96
C GLY A 72 -5.20 17.32 -2.74
N GLU A 73 -5.60 16.57 -1.72
CA GLU A 73 -4.78 16.25 -0.55
C GLU A 73 -4.20 14.83 -0.68
N GLY A 74 -3.08 14.56 -0.02
CA GLY A 74 -2.50 13.24 0.07
C GLY A 74 -3.29 12.32 1.02
N PRO A 75 -2.75 11.15 1.32
CA PRO A 75 -3.33 10.23 2.30
C PRO A 75 -3.37 10.87 3.69
N LYS A 76 -4.40 10.55 4.47
CA LYS A 76 -4.59 11.03 5.85
C LYS A 76 -5.14 9.92 6.73
N PHE A 77 -4.56 9.78 7.92
CA PHE A 77 -5.06 8.89 8.97
C PHE A 77 -5.91 9.64 9.98
N ALA A 78 -7.08 9.07 10.32
CA ALA A 78 -7.95 9.61 11.38
C ALA A 78 -7.32 9.42 12.77
N HIS A 79 -6.56 8.34 12.97
CA HIS A 79 -6.00 7.93 14.25
C HIS A 79 -4.46 7.77 14.19
N PRO A 80 -3.69 8.86 14.07
CA PRO A 80 -2.23 8.78 14.04
C PRO A 80 -1.67 8.27 15.38
N VAL A 81 -0.52 7.58 15.32
CA VAL A 81 0.10 6.89 16.46
C VAL A 81 1.17 7.80 17.06
N ARG A 82 0.86 8.50 18.17
CA ARG A 82 1.73 9.54 18.73
C ARG A 82 2.08 9.38 20.20
N ASP A 83 1.46 8.44 20.89
CA ASP A 83 1.65 8.21 22.31
C ASP A 83 1.77 6.72 22.65
N GLU A 84 2.12 6.46 23.90
CA GLU A 84 2.33 5.09 24.41
C GLU A 84 1.06 4.24 24.31
N ALA A 85 -0.11 4.81 24.58
CA ALA A 85 -1.38 4.10 24.52
C ALA A 85 -1.73 3.71 23.08
N ALA A 86 -1.44 4.58 22.10
CA ALA A 86 -1.63 4.29 20.68
C ALA A 86 -0.67 3.19 20.19
N VAL A 87 0.63 3.28 20.57
CA VAL A 87 1.62 2.25 20.22
C VAL A 87 1.28 0.91 20.90
N ALA A 88 0.77 0.93 22.13
CA ALA A 88 0.39 -0.29 22.85
C ALA A 88 -0.75 -1.07 22.19
N ARG A 89 -1.62 -0.39 21.42
CA ARG A 89 -2.74 -1.00 20.69
C ARG A 89 -2.35 -1.55 19.33
N LEU A 90 -1.13 -1.25 18.82
CA LEU A 90 -0.70 -1.76 17.54
C LEU A 90 -0.48 -3.28 17.61
N GLU A 91 -1.04 -3.95 16.62
CA GLU A 91 -0.88 -5.39 16.40
C GLU A 91 -0.86 -5.70 14.91
N VAL A 92 -0.37 -6.88 14.56
CA VAL A 92 -0.46 -7.36 13.17
C VAL A 92 -1.94 -7.44 12.80
N PRO A 93 -2.36 -6.82 11.69
CA PRO A 93 -3.77 -6.77 11.33
C PRO A 93 -4.29 -8.14 10.88
N ASP A 94 -5.58 -8.35 11.07
CA ASP A 94 -6.29 -9.45 10.42
C ASP A 94 -6.18 -9.28 8.90
N LEU A 95 -5.53 -10.24 8.24
CA LEU A 95 -5.30 -10.21 6.80
C LEU A 95 -6.58 -10.33 5.98
N ASP A 96 -7.69 -10.77 6.54
CA ASP A 96 -8.97 -10.77 5.84
C ASP A 96 -9.44 -9.35 5.49
N LYS A 97 -9.02 -8.33 6.25
CA LYS A 97 -9.26 -6.93 5.90
C LYS A 97 -8.50 -6.48 4.64
N LEU A 98 -7.47 -7.22 4.24
CA LEU A 98 -6.63 -6.97 3.07
C LEU A 98 -6.90 -7.96 1.92
N ARG A 99 -7.94 -8.80 2.05
CA ARG A 99 -8.25 -9.83 1.07
C ARG A 99 -8.41 -9.29 -0.34
N TYR A 100 -8.99 -8.10 -0.51
CA TYR A 100 -9.12 -7.45 -1.82
C TYR A 100 -7.77 -7.27 -2.55
N VAL A 101 -6.66 -7.10 -1.80
CA VAL A 101 -5.31 -7.02 -2.39
C VAL A 101 -4.89 -8.39 -2.92
N PHE A 102 -5.11 -9.45 -2.15
CA PHE A 102 -4.71 -10.81 -2.53
C PHE A 102 -5.56 -11.33 -3.69
N ASP A 103 -6.85 -11.02 -3.68
CA ASP A 103 -7.75 -11.33 -4.79
C ASP A 103 -7.35 -10.57 -6.06
N ALA A 104 -6.92 -9.30 -5.95
CA ALA A 104 -6.38 -8.54 -7.07
C ALA A 104 -5.08 -9.17 -7.60
N VAL A 105 -4.15 -9.59 -6.73
CA VAL A 105 -2.94 -10.31 -7.14
C VAL A 105 -3.29 -11.54 -7.96
N THR A 106 -4.23 -12.37 -7.49
CA THR A 106 -4.69 -13.58 -8.17
C THR A 106 -5.31 -13.25 -9.53
N ALA A 107 -6.21 -12.25 -9.58
CA ALA A 107 -6.87 -11.82 -10.80
C ALA A 107 -5.88 -11.28 -11.85
N ILE A 108 -4.95 -10.42 -11.42
CA ILE A 108 -3.90 -9.87 -12.28
C ILE A 108 -2.99 -11.00 -12.82
N ARG A 109 -2.58 -11.95 -11.97
CA ARG A 109 -1.77 -13.10 -12.41
C ARG A 109 -2.47 -13.90 -13.51
N LYS A 110 -3.77 -14.14 -13.33
CA LYS A 110 -4.59 -14.82 -14.35
C LYS A 110 -4.68 -14.00 -15.63
N ALA A 111 -4.94 -12.71 -15.54
CA ALA A 111 -5.08 -11.80 -16.69
C ALA A 111 -3.76 -11.61 -17.46
N LEU A 112 -2.63 -11.57 -16.77
CA LEU A 112 -1.29 -11.52 -17.39
C LEU A 112 -0.97 -12.77 -18.21
N ASN A 113 -1.53 -13.92 -17.85
CA ASN A 113 -1.35 -15.20 -18.58
C ASN A 113 0.11 -15.49 -18.97
N GLY A 114 1.07 -15.18 -18.09
CA GLY A 114 2.50 -15.40 -18.31
C GLY A 114 3.20 -14.35 -19.19
N ARG A 115 2.51 -13.30 -19.65
CA ARG A 115 3.08 -12.22 -20.48
C ARG A 115 4.31 -11.57 -19.84
N VAL A 116 4.20 -11.21 -18.57
CA VAL A 116 5.28 -10.66 -17.74
C VAL A 116 5.09 -11.09 -16.29
N PRO A 117 6.16 -11.09 -15.46
CA PRO A 117 6.01 -11.36 -14.02
C PRO A 117 5.26 -10.23 -13.31
N LEU A 118 4.56 -10.59 -12.21
CA LEU A 118 3.89 -9.66 -11.33
C LEU A 118 4.72 -9.41 -10.07
N ILE A 119 4.97 -8.13 -9.79
CA ILE A 119 5.63 -7.65 -8.58
C ILE A 119 4.55 -7.22 -7.58
N GLY A 120 4.54 -7.84 -6.39
CA GLY A 120 3.83 -7.36 -5.23
C GLY A 120 4.68 -6.38 -4.43
N PHE A 121 4.09 -5.66 -3.47
CA PHE A 121 4.87 -4.70 -2.68
C PHE A 121 4.25 -4.38 -1.32
N SER A 122 5.05 -3.76 -0.47
CA SER A 122 4.63 -3.11 0.78
C SER A 122 5.48 -1.88 1.05
N GLY A 123 4.99 -0.96 1.85
CA GLY A 123 5.84 0.03 2.50
C GLY A 123 6.80 -0.66 3.48
N SER A 124 8.00 -0.10 3.65
CA SER A 124 8.91 -0.59 4.69
C SER A 124 8.36 -0.27 6.09
N PRO A 125 8.75 -1.01 7.13
CA PRO A 125 8.36 -0.70 8.50
C PRO A 125 8.57 0.76 8.89
N TRP A 126 9.68 1.35 8.43
CA TRP A 126 10.01 2.76 8.66
C TRP A 126 9.11 3.71 7.86
N THR A 127 8.90 3.44 6.56
CA THR A 127 8.00 4.24 5.73
C THR A 127 6.60 4.27 6.33
N LEU A 128 6.08 3.11 6.77
CA LEU A 128 4.77 3.03 7.42
C LEU A 128 4.75 3.84 8.72
N ALA A 129 5.77 3.69 9.59
CA ALA A 129 5.89 4.45 10.84
C ALA A 129 5.87 5.98 10.59
N CYS A 130 6.54 6.46 9.54
CA CYS A 130 6.51 7.86 9.17
C CYS A 130 5.07 8.36 8.96
N TYR A 131 4.29 7.69 8.13
CA TYR A 131 2.89 8.06 7.89
C TYR A 131 2.00 7.86 9.11
N MET A 132 2.22 6.78 9.87
CA MET A 132 1.44 6.47 11.08
C MET A 132 1.59 7.56 12.16
N VAL A 133 2.80 8.11 12.33
CA VAL A 133 3.08 9.16 13.32
C VAL A 133 2.70 10.54 12.80
N GLU A 134 3.10 10.90 11.58
CA GLU A 134 2.74 12.19 10.98
C GLU A 134 1.22 12.31 10.75
N GLY A 135 0.56 11.19 10.44
CA GLY A 135 -0.88 11.13 10.15
C GLY A 135 -1.24 11.57 8.73
N ALA A 136 -0.27 12.06 7.97
CA ALA A 136 -0.38 12.50 6.58
C ALA A 136 1.00 12.55 5.92
N GLY A 137 1.07 12.98 4.66
CA GLY A 137 2.35 13.34 4.04
C GLY A 137 3.01 14.50 4.80
N SER A 138 4.34 14.48 4.91
CA SER A 138 5.12 15.50 5.60
C SER A 138 6.35 15.88 4.78
N ASN A 139 6.74 17.16 4.82
CA ASN A 139 7.95 17.64 4.15
C ASN A 139 9.20 17.49 5.03
N ASP A 140 9.04 17.50 6.35
CA ASP A 140 10.15 17.50 7.31
C ASP A 140 10.16 16.30 8.25
N TYR A 141 9.06 15.55 8.34
CA TYR A 141 8.91 14.36 9.20
C TYR A 141 9.30 14.67 10.67
N ARG A 142 8.88 15.81 11.17
CA ARG A 142 9.28 16.32 12.49
C ARG A 142 8.79 15.45 13.63
N LEU A 143 7.52 15.00 13.58
CA LEU A 143 6.91 14.23 14.67
C LEU A 143 7.57 12.85 14.81
N VAL A 144 7.75 12.13 13.70
CA VAL A 144 8.38 10.80 13.73
C VAL A 144 9.85 10.88 14.14
N LYS A 145 10.60 11.89 13.67
CA LYS A 145 11.96 12.13 14.12
C LYS A 145 12.04 12.49 15.61
N THR A 146 11.11 13.30 16.10
CA THR A 146 11.01 13.59 17.53
C THR A 146 10.75 12.32 18.35
N MET A 147 9.83 11.46 17.92
CA MET A 147 9.57 10.18 18.58
C MET A 147 10.81 9.28 18.57
N LEU A 148 11.52 9.21 17.44
CA LEU A 148 12.75 8.40 17.31
C LEU A 148 13.79 8.75 18.37
N TYR A 149 13.99 10.03 18.67
CA TYR A 149 15.01 10.48 19.62
C TYR A 149 14.49 10.58 21.06
N ALA A 150 13.23 11.00 21.26
CA ALA A 150 12.68 11.20 22.60
C ALA A 150 12.10 9.92 23.22
N ARG A 151 11.58 9.01 22.41
CA ARG A 151 10.94 7.74 22.83
C ARG A 151 11.32 6.59 21.89
N PRO A 152 12.63 6.24 21.82
CA PRO A 152 13.11 5.15 20.98
C PRO A 152 12.45 3.79 21.33
N ASP A 153 12.05 3.59 22.58
CA ASP A 153 11.29 2.42 23.04
C ASP A 153 9.97 2.26 22.28
N LEU A 154 9.20 3.32 22.11
CA LEU A 154 7.94 3.30 21.35
C LEU A 154 8.19 3.09 19.86
N MET A 155 9.23 3.73 19.33
CA MET A 155 9.60 3.56 17.93
C MET A 155 10.01 2.11 17.64
N HIS A 156 10.85 1.50 18.47
CA HIS A 156 11.24 0.09 18.30
C HIS A 156 10.03 -0.85 18.34
N ARG A 157 9.09 -0.63 19.27
CA ARG A 157 7.87 -1.42 19.34
C ARG A 157 7.02 -1.28 18.08
N MET A 158 6.81 -0.06 17.60
CA MET A 158 6.05 0.20 16.35
C MET A 158 6.73 -0.47 15.16
N LEU A 159 8.06 -0.33 15.01
CA LEU A 159 8.81 -0.93 13.90
C LEU A 159 8.76 -2.46 13.94
N ALA A 160 8.80 -3.07 15.14
CA ALA A 160 8.67 -4.52 15.28
C ALA A 160 7.29 -5.01 14.79
N VAL A 161 6.21 -4.37 15.25
CA VAL A 161 4.86 -4.72 14.79
C VAL A 161 4.71 -4.51 13.28
N ASN A 162 5.23 -3.40 12.76
CA ASN A 162 5.20 -3.14 11.32
C ASN A 162 6.00 -4.19 10.53
N ALA A 163 7.15 -4.64 11.04
CA ALA A 163 7.96 -5.67 10.39
C ALA A 163 7.19 -7.00 10.29
N ASP A 164 6.56 -7.43 11.37
CA ASP A 164 5.74 -8.64 11.39
C ASP A 164 4.53 -8.52 10.45
N ALA A 165 3.85 -7.36 10.47
CA ALA A 165 2.71 -7.10 9.58
C ALA A 165 3.11 -7.07 8.11
N VAL A 166 4.23 -6.43 7.75
CA VAL A 166 4.77 -6.38 6.39
C VAL A 166 5.16 -7.79 5.93
N ALA A 167 5.81 -8.58 6.78
CA ALA A 167 6.18 -9.95 6.46
C ALA A 167 4.93 -10.81 6.17
N ALA A 168 3.92 -10.76 7.03
CA ALA A 168 2.66 -11.47 6.84
C ALA A 168 1.95 -11.04 5.54
N TYR A 169 1.87 -9.73 5.29
CA TYR A 169 1.25 -9.16 4.10
C TYR A 169 1.95 -9.55 2.80
N LEU A 170 3.30 -9.53 2.77
CA LEU A 170 4.07 -9.95 1.59
C LEU A 170 3.97 -11.45 1.35
N ASN A 171 3.99 -12.27 2.40
CA ASN A 171 3.79 -13.72 2.26
C ASN A 171 2.42 -14.02 1.65
N ALA A 172 1.36 -13.35 2.09
CA ALA A 172 0.04 -13.52 1.51
C ALA A 172 -0.03 -13.09 0.02
N GLN A 173 0.71 -12.05 -0.38
CA GLN A 173 0.83 -11.68 -1.80
C GLN A 173 1.57 -12.76 -2.62
N ILE A 174 2.63 -13.37 -2.06
CA ILE A 174 3.35 -14.47 -2.71
C ILE A 174 2.43 -15.68 -2.87
N GLU A 175 1.71 -16.06 -1.83
CA GLU A 175 0.72 -17.15 -1.88
C GLU A 175 -0.38 -16.89 -2.90
N ALA A 176 -0.83 -15.63 -3.05
CA ALA A 176 -1.80 -15.22 -4.05
C ALA A 176 -1.25 -15.20 -5.49
N GLY A 177 0.08 -15.30 -5.67
CA GLY A 177 0.72 -15.46 -6.97
C GLY A 177 1.69 -14.36 -7.39
N ALA A 178 2.08 -13.43 -6.52
CA ALA A 178 3.17 -12.49 -6.81
C ALA A 178 4.49 -13.25 -7.02
N GLN A 179 5.23 -12.91 -8.07
CA GLN A 179 6.46 -13.62 -8.46
C GLN A 179 7.73 -12.93 -7.97
N ALA A 180 7.60 -11.69 -7.57
CA ALA A 180 8.60 -10.91 -6.84
C ALA A 180 7.87 -10.00 -5.86
N VAL A 181 8.57 -9.56 -4.82
CA VAL A 181 8.05 -8.58 -3.87
C VAL A 181 9.07 -7.48 -3.65
N MET A 182 8.58 -6.27 -3.42
CA MET A 182 9.38 -5.08 -3.22
C MET A 182 8.96 -4.34 -1.95
N ILE A 183 9.94 -3.84 -1.22
CA ILE A 183 9.74 -3.03 0.00
C ILE A 183 10.20 -1.61 -0.30
N PHE A 184 9.32 -0.63 -0.09
CA PHE A 184 9.58 0.79 -0.32
C PHE A 184 10.06 1.52 0.94
#